data_114076290c059906d3c42d2efe53848c
#
_entry.id   114076290c059906d3c42d2efe53848c
#
_cell.length_a   1.000
_cell.length_b   1.000
_cell.length_c   1.000
_cell.angle_alpha   90.00
_cell.angle_beta   90.00
_cell.angle_gamma   90.00
#
_symmetry.space_group_name_H-M   'P 1'
#
loop_
_entity.id
_entity.type
_entity.pdbx_description
1 polymer ?
#
loop_
_entity_poly.entity_id
_entity_poly.type
_entity_poly.pdbx_seq_one_letter_code
_entity_poly.pdbx_strand_id
1 'polypeptide(L)'
;MSLAQDVAAQLLAQQRLAVLQLLADQPSGSANDAVLAEALNAMAHVVSRDRMRELLFWLQGQGALHLLDRRMDSGLVVATLTERGHDIARGRSRIAGIAALSGGEA
;
A
#
# COMPACT_ATOMS: atom_id res chain seq x y z
N MET A 1 1.12 13.03 -22.68
CA MET A 1 1.71 12.60 -21.43
C MET A 1 3.16 12.30 -21.62
N SER A 2 3.98 12.62 -20.64
CA SER A 2 5.42 12.38 -20.73
C SER A 2 5.77 10.99 -20.21
N LEU A 3 6.90 10.46 -20.70
CA LEU A 3 7.41 9.19 -20.19
C LEU A 3 7.67 9.25 -18.68
N ALA A 4 8.16 10.40 -18.19
CA ALA A 4 8.43 10.56 -16.76
C ALA A 4 7.15 10.44 -15.93
N GLN A 5 6.03 10.99 -16.41
CA GLN A 5 4.75 10.87 -15.74
C GLN A 5 4.25 9.44 -15.74
N ASP A 6 4.44 8.71 -16.84
CA ASP A 6 4.02 7.32 -16.94
C ASP A 6 4.83 6.44 -15.98
N VAL A 7 6.14 6.67 -15.90
CA VAL A 7 6.99 5.92 -14.96
C VAL A 7 6.59 6.22 -13.52
N ALA A 8 6.34 7.49 -13.20
CA ALA A 8 5.92 7.87 -11.84
C ALA A 8 4.61 7.21 -11.46
N ALA A 9 3.64 7.15 -12.39
CA ALA A 9 2.36 6.51 -12.14
C ALA A 9 2.53 5.00 -11.92
N GLN A 10 3.41 4.35 -12.69
CA GLN A 10 3.67 2.94 -12.53
C GLN A 10 4.34 2.63 -11.19
N LEU A 11 5.31 3.46 -10.80
CA LEU A 11 5.98 3.29 -9.50
C LEU A 11 4.99 3.43 -8.35
N LEU A 12 4.10 4.42 -8.44
CA LEU A 12 3.08 4.64 -7.42
C LEU A 12 2.15 3.44 -7.34
N ALA A 13 1.72 2.91 -8.48
CA ALA A 13 0.85 1.73 -8.52
C ALA A 13 1.53 0.51 -7.89
N GLN A 14 2.82 0.33 -8.15
CA GLN A 14 3.61 -0.76 -7.56
C GLN A 14 3.75 -0.59 -6.06
N GLN A 15 3.98 0.63 -5.58
CA GLN A 15 4.09 0.90 -4.15
C GLN A 15 2.78 0.58 -3.42
N ARG A 16 1.65 0.93 -4.03
CA ARG A 16 0.33 0.64 -3.46
C ARG A 16 0.11 -0.87 -3.35
N LEU A 17 0.46 -1.62 -4.39
CA LEU A 17 0.36 -3.07 -4.36
C LEU A 17 1.27 -3.66 -3.27
N ALA A 18 2.51 -3.16 -3.18
CA ALA A 18 3.47 -3.65 -2.19
C ALA A 18 2.95 -3.47 -0.77
N VAL A 19 2.31 -2.33 -0.46
CA VAL A 19 1.71 -2.09 0.86
C VAL A 19 0.66 -3.16 1.17
N LEU A 20 -0.23 -3.44 0.22
CA LEU A 20 -1.28 -4.43 0.43
C LEU A 20 -0.70 -5.83 0.61
N GLN A 21 0.32 -6.19 -0.16
CA GLN A 21 0.98 -7.49 -0.04
C GLN A 21 1.70 -7.64 1.30
N LEU A 22 2.37 -6.58 1.76
CA LEU A 22 3.02 -6.59 3.08
C LEU A 22 2.02 -6.83 4.19
N LEU A 23 0.88 -6.15 4.13
CA LEU A 23 -0.18 -6.33 5.13
C LEU A 23 -0.79 -7.72 5.05
N ALA A 24 -0.98 -8.25 3.85
CA ALA A 24 -1.53 -9.59 3.67
C ALA A 24 -0.62 -10.66 4.26
N ASP A 25 0.67 -10.42 4.29
CA ASP A 25 1.65 -11.35 4.84
C ASP A 25 1.76 -11.28 6.36
N GLN A 26 1.17 -10.25 7.00
CA GLN A 26 1.18 -10.15 8.45
C GLN A 26 0.08 -11.01 9.05
N PRO A 27 0.35 -11.75 10.14
CA PRO A 27 -0.69 -12.58 10.77
C PRO A 27 -1.91 -11.76 11.18
N SER A 28 -1.71 -10.52 11.63
CA SER A 28 -2.80 -9.65 12.05
C SER A 28 -3.44 -8.88 10.89
N GLY A 29 -2.78 -8.84 9.72
CA GLY A 29 -3.20 -7.98 8.61
C GLY A 29 -3.00 -6.50 8.89
N SER A 30 -2.20 -6.14 9.90
CA SER A 30 -2.03 -4.76 10.36
C SER A 30 -0.57 -4.39 10.50
N ALA A 31 -0.26 -3.11 10.26
CA ALA A 31 1.05 -2.53 10.51
C ALA A 31 0.92 -1.01 10.55
N ASN A 32 1.90 -0.34 11.17
CA ASN A 32 1.89 1.11 11.20
C ASN A 32 2.72 1.71 10.07
N ASP A 33 2.53 3.02 9.85
CA ASP A 33 3.15 3.74 8.75
C ASP A 33 4.69 3.73 8.80
N ALA A 34 5.28 3.77 9.99
CA ALA A 34 6.73 3.75 10.11
C ALA A 34 7.31 2.41 9.67
N VAL A 35 6.70 1.32 10.11
CA VAL A 35 7.12 -0.04 9.73
C VAL A 35 6.94 -0.27 8.24
N LEU A 36 5.80 0.18 7.70
CA LEU A 36 5.53 0.03 6.27
C LEU A 36 6.51 0.82 5.42
N ALA A 37 6.86 2.04 5.84
CA ALA A 37 7.86 2.84 5.12
C ALA A 37 9.23 2.15 5.14
N GLU A 38 9.64 1.61 6.28
CA GLU A 38 10.88 0.86 6.38
C GLU A 38 10.89 -0.37 5.47
N ALA A 39 9.78 -1.10 5.45
CA ALA A 39 9.67 -2.31 4.62
C ALA A 39 9.76 -1.95 3.13
N LEU A 40 9.09 -0.88 2.70
CA LEU A 40 9.17 -0.45 1.32
C LEU A 40 10.60 -0.02 0.96
N ASN A 41 11.27 0.70 1.85
CA ASN A 41 12.67 1.10 1.63
C ASN A 41 13.57 -0.13 1.47
N ALA A 42 13.34 -1.17 2.26
CA ALA A 42 14.09 -2.43 2.13
C ALA A 42 13.84 -3.11 0.78
N MET A 43 12.70 -2.84 0.17
CA MET A 43 12.35 -3.36 -1.17
C MET A 43 12.76 -2.39 -2.29
N ALA A 44 13.63 -1.42 -1.97
CA ALA A 44 14.12 -0.40 -2.90
C ALA A 44 13.04 0.60 -3.37
N HIS A 45 11.92 0.70 -2.65
CA HIS A 45 10.94 1.76 -2.84
C HIS A 45 11.19 2.86 -1.81
N VAL A 46 11.95 3.88 -2.19
CA VAL A 46 12.31 4.96 -1.26
C VAL A 46 11.09 5.82 -0.98
N VAL A 47 10.53 5.67 0.22
CA VAL A 47 9.28 6.32 0.61
C VAL A 47 9.46 6.93 2.00
N SER A 48 9.17 8.23 2.14
CA SER A 48 9.15 8.88 3.44
C SER A 48 7.89 8.47 4.21
N ARG A 49 7.85 8.76 5.52
CA ARG A 49 6.64 8.50 6.30
C ARG A 49 5.46 9.33 5.80
N ASP A 50 5.70 10.58 5.39
CA ASP A 50 4.64 11.42 4.85
C ASP A 50 4.07 10.83 3.55
N ARG A 51 4.95 10.37 2.67
CA ARG A 51 4.50 9.71 1.44
C ARG A 51 3.77 8.41 1.75
N MET A 52 4.24 7.65 2.74
CA MET A 52 3.54 6.43 3.16
C MET A 52 2.13 6.75 3.63
N ARG A 53 1.96 7.82 4.42
CA ARG A 53 0.63 8.23 4.87
C ARG A 53 -0.29 8.59 3.70
N GLU A 54 0.24 9.27 2.67
CA GLU A 54 -0.54 9.54 1.45
C GLU A 54 -0.99 8.26 0.78
N LEU A 55 -0.10 7.27 0.66
CA LEU A 55 -0.45 5.96 0.11
C LEU A 55 -1.57 5.30 0.91
N LEU A 56 -1.44 5.33 2.23
CA LEU A 56 -2.42 4.68 3.11
C LEU A 56 -3.79 5.36 3.04
N PHE A 57 -3.84 6.68 3.03
CA PHE A 57 -5.11 7.40 2.93
C PHE A 57 -5.78 7.16 1.58
N TRP A 58 -5.00 7.10 0.51
CA TRP A 58 -5.54 6.77 -0.81
C TRP A 58 -6.13 5.35 -0.82
N LEU A 59 -5.41 4.40 -0.26
CA LEU A 59 -5.88 3.01 -0.20
C LEU A 59 -7.13 2.87 0.67
N GLN A 60 -7.22 3.64 1.76
CA GLN A 60 -8.44 3.66 2.55
C GLN A 60 -9.61 4.19 1.73
N GLY A 61 -9.39 5.23 0.93
CA GLY A 61 -10.41 5.77 0.04
C GLY A 61 -10.93 4.76 -0.97
N GLN A 62 -10.09 3.77 -1.33
CA GLN A 62 -10.49 2.70 -2.24
C GLN A 62 -11.15 1.52 -1.51
N GLY A 63 -11.27 1.60 -0.20
CA GLY A 63 -11.84 0.50 0.58
C GLY A 63 -10.87 -0.66 0.82
N ALA A 64 -9.59 -0.49 0.49
CA ALA A 64 -8.60 -1.57 0.62
C ALA A 64 -8.02 -1.68 2.03
N LEU A 65 -8.06 -0.59 2.79
CA LEU A 65 -7.55 -0.53 4.16
C LEU A 65 -8.56 0.15 5.05
N HIS A 66 -8.44 -0.15 6.34
CA HIS A 66 -9.03 0.63 7.41
C HIS A 66 -7.88 1.26 8.20
N LEU A 67 -7.94 2.56 8.44
CA LEU A 67 -6.89 3.27 9.15
C LEU A 67 -7.35 3.70 10.54
N LEU A 68 -6.48 3.51 11.53
CA LEU A 68 -6.61 4.09 12.85
C LEU A 68 -5.55 5.17 12.95
N ASP A 69 -6.00 6.43 12.99
CA ASP A 69 -5.10 7.58 13.01
C ASP A 69 -4.78 7.91 14.46
N ARG A 70 -3.57 7.56 14.88
CA ARG A 70 -3.07 7.80 16.23
C ARG A 70 -1.97 8.85 16.23
N ARG A 71 -1.94 9.75 15.23
CA ARG A 71 -0.87 10.74 15.12
C ARG A 71 -0.81 11.70 16.30
N MET A 72 -1.95 12.05 16.88
CA MET A 72 -2.00 12.96 18.02
C MET A 72 -1.53 12.31 19.32
N ASP A 73 -1.52 11.02 19.39
CA ASP A 73 -1.29 10.20 20.56
C ASP A 73 0.11 9.56 20.46
N SER A 74 0.33 8.67 19.52
CA SER A 74 1.58 7.93 19.38
C SER A 74 2.42 8.37 18.18
N GLY A 75 1.89 9.27 17.35
CA GLY A 75 2.58 9.68 16.12
C GLY A 75 2.43 8.66 14.99
N LEU A 76 1.58 7.65 15.16
CA LEU A 76 1.45 6.55 14.21
C LEU A 76 0.08 6.52 13.54
N VAL A 77 0.07 6.03 12.29
CA VAL A 77 -1.15 5.67 11.59
C VAL A 77 -1.10 4.16 11.40
N VAL A 78 -2.09 3.45 11.93
CA VAL A 78 -2.15 1.98 11.86
C VAL A 78 -3.09 1.56 10.74
N ALA A 79 -2.57 0.76 9.82
CA ALA A 79 -3.34 0.26 8.68
C ALA A 79 -3.72 -1.20 8.92
N THR A 80 -4.99 -1.53 8.67
CA THR A 80 -5.49 -2.89 8.72
C THR A 80 -6.11 -3.23 7.38
N LEU A 81 -5.74 -4.37 6.83
CA LEU A 81 -6.21 -4.82 5.53
C LEU A 81 -7.68 -5.19 5.61
N THR A 82 -8.47 -4.73 4.62
CA THR A 82 -9.87 -5.18 4.48
C THR A 82 -9.91 -6.44 3.63
N GLU A 83 -11.07 -7.08 3.57
CA GLU A 83 -11.27 -8.22 2.66
C GLU A 83 -11.00 -7.81 1.21
N ARG A 84 -11.48 -6.63 0.81
CA ARG A 84 -11.22 -6.09 -0.52
C ARG A 84 -9.72 -5.92 -0.78
N GLY A 85 -9.00 -5.36 0.19
CA GLY A 85 -7.55 -5.20 0.09
C GLY A 85 -6.84 -6.53 -0.01
N HIS A 86 -7.29 -7.52 0.73
CA HIS A 86 -6.72 -8.87 0.67
C HIS A 86 -6.92 -9.47 -0.73
N ASP A 87 -8.10 -9.30 -1.30
CA ASP A 87 -8.38 -9.80 -2.65
C ASP A 87 -7.48 -9.13 -3.69
N ILE A 88 -7.26 -7.82 -3.56
CA ILE A 88 -6.37 -7.09 -4.47
C ILE A 88 -4.93 -7.59 -4.30
N ALA A 89 -4.47 -7.75 -3.06
CA ALA A 89 -3.11 -8.21 -2.77
C ALA A 89 -2.83 -9.59 -3.35
N ARG A 90 -3.84 -10.45 -3.39
CA ARG A 90 -3.72 -11.82 -3.89
C ARG A 90 -4.09 -11.97 -5.38
N GLY A 91 -4.41 -10.88 -6.05
CA GLY A 91 -4.70 -10.90 -7.48
C GLY A 91 -6.12 -11.35 -7.84
N ARG A 92 -7.01 -11.47 -6.84
CA ARG A 92 -8.41 -11.88 -7.08
C ARG A 92 -9.29 -10.71 -7.50
N SER A 93 -8.81 -9.49 -7.30
CA SER A 93 -9.54 -8.28 -7.67
C SER A 93 -8.55 -7.26 -8.20
N ARG A 94 -9.00 -6.36 -9.07
CA ARG A 94 -8.16 -5.32 -9.67
C ARG A 94 -8.87 -3.98 -9.58
N ILE A 95 -8.12 -2.93 -9.29
CA ILE A 95 -8.64 -1.57 -9.35
C ILE A 95 -7.64 -0.66 -10.03
N ALA A 96 -8.14 0.40 -10.64
CA ALA A 96 -7.29 1.40 -11.29
C ALA A 96 -6.38 2.04 -10.24
N GLY A 97 -5.13 2.27 -10.59
CA GLY A 97 -4.15 2.90 -9.70
C GLY A 97 -3.34 1.94 -8.86
N ILE A 98 -3.66 0.66 -8.86
CA ILE A 98 -2.88 -0.37 -8.19
C ILE A 98 -2.38 -1.36 -9.25
N ALA A 99 -1.09 -1.68 -9.20
CA ALA A 99 -0.52 -2.60 -10.17
C ALA A 99 -1.16 -3.98 -10.06
N ALA A 100 -1.33 -4.65 -11.19
CA ALA A 100 -1.80 -6.02 -11.19
C ALA A 100 -0.67 -6.93 -10.70
N LEU A 101 -1.04 -8.01 -9.99
CA LEU A 101 -0.08 -9.00 -9.55
C LEU A 101 0.49 -9.70 -10.78
N SER A 102 1.78 -9.48 -11.05
CA SER A 102 2.43 -10.05 -12.25
C SER A 102 2.76 -11.50 -12.01
N GLY A 103 2.65 -12.32 -13.07
CA GLY A 103 2.95 -13.74 -13.00
C GLY A 103 1.89 -14.56 -12.31
N GLY A 104 0.86 -13.94 -11.77
CA GLY A 104 -0.20 -14.64 -11.06
C GLY A 104 -1.29 -15.18 -11.95
N GLU A 105 -1.21 -14.87 -13.20
CA GLU A 105 -2.23 -15.24 -14.19
C GLU A 105 -2.16 -16.71 -14.57
N ALA A 106 -1.12 -17.34 -14.21
CA ALA A 106 -0.93 -18.75 -14.58
C ALA A 106 -2.00 -19.64 -14.00
#